data_eec8204a2e1e849a8cfe9185f52c403a
#
_entry.id   eec8204a2e1e849a8cfe9185f52c403a
#
_cell.length_a   1.000
_cell.length_b   1.000
_cell.length_c   1.000
_cell.angle_alpha   90.00
_cell.angle_beta   90.00
_cell.angle_gamma   90.00
#
_symmetry.space_group_name_H-M   'P 1'
#
loop_
_entity.id
_entity.type
_entity.pdbx_description
1 polymer ?
#
loop_
_entity_poly.entity_id
_entity_poly.type
_entity_poly.pdbx_seq_one_letter_code
_entity_poly.pdbx_strand_id
1 'polypeptide(L)'
;AALPFPDKHFDAVVIDPPYHDNVPYADLSDFFYVWLRRTIGDLYPETFQWTLTPKDEEAVVNPARFGGGKKGEQIAQAHYQRLMQKSFEEIYRVLKPEGMAVVMFTHRSTEAWERLIQSLLDAGLYPTASFPVHTEMEASTHQRGKGAIRSTILMACRRRPENAPIGWYAQVRAEMEQVIPQRLKEFWDAGILGADFFISAIGPSVGVFGRFRKVMHPDGREVSIGELLDEVRTIVTNFALERLGFSRLDEPTRFYVLYRWAYGGDELEFDEANKLAKSVGGELDALQEQQRLIKRDGSTVTLLTFTERWQDKICQGRWRQALENGTVAQLPEIDQLHIALSFWRRGETENLAKFLRQAGIQDETHPFWQTAQAILEAESNHNGNRTNSEAKVQKGRGSGSRETGLQEEVKALEQLLASKRSVLRQAASLAESQQQTLF
;
A
#
# COMPACT_ATOMS: atom_id res chain seq x y z
N ALA A 1 28.29 -13.38 6.57
CA ALA A 1 27.82 -14.63 5.96
C ALA A 1 29.02 -15.32 5.28
N ALA A 2 29.19 -16.59 5.50
CA ALA A 2 30.15 -17.43 4.80
C ALA A 2 29.60 -18.86 4.78
N LEU A 3 29.31 -19.37 3.59
CA LEU A 3 28.82 -20.72 3.41
C LEU A 3 30.00 -21.68 3.20
N PRO A 4 30.03 -22.88 3.82
CA PRO A 4 31.12 -23.83 3.70
C PRO A 4 31.10 -24.63 2.38
N PHE A 5 30.78 -23.94 1.27
CA PHE A 5 30.67 -24.51 -0.06
C PHE A 5 31.56 -23.76 -1.05
N PRO A 6 32.10 -24.47 -2.09
CA PRO A 6 32.89 -23.82 -3.10
C PRO A 6 32.06 -22.87 -3.97
N ASP A 7 32.73 -22.04 -4.74
CA ASP A 7 32.10 -21.15 -5.72
C ASP A 7 31.34 -21.96 -6.77
N LYS A 8 30.22 -21.41 -7.26
CA LYS A 8 29.44 -21.98 -8.38
C LYS A 8 29.01 -23.44 -8.13
N HIS A 9 28.58 -23.72 -6.88
CA HIS A 9 28.26 -25.07 -6.46
C HIS A 9 26.78 -25.43 -6.71
N PHE A 10 25.86 -24.51 -6.41
CA PHE A 10 24.42 -24.78 -6.44
C PHE A 10 23.74 -24.36 -7.74
N ASP A 11 22.81 -25.19 -8.23
CA ASP A 11 21.92 -24.86 -9.33
C ASP A 11 20.78 -23.94 -8.89
N ALA A 12 20.33 -24.09 -7.64
CA ALA A 12 19.30 -23.27 -7.05
C ALA A 12 19.57 -22.98 -5.58
N VAL A 13 19.23 -21.77 -5.14
CA VAL A 13 19.26 -21.34 -3.74
C VAL A 13 17.88 -20.75 -3.42
N VAL A 14 17.19 -21.29 -2.41
CA VAL A 14 15.88 -20.81 -1.97
C VAL A 14 16.02 -20.30 -0.55
N ILE A 15 15.62 -19.05 -0.32
CA ILE A 15 15.74 -18.40 0.98
C ILE A 15 14.45 -17.66 1.38
N ASP A 16 14.23 -17.65 2.67
CA ASP A 16 13.26 -16.80 3.38
C ASP A 16 14.07 -15.93 4.34
N PRO A 17 14.52 -14.72 3.90
CA PRO A 17 15.38 -13.87 4.69
C PRO A 17 14.58 -13.15 5.79
N PRO A 18 15.25 -12.58 6.82
CA PRO A 18 14.57 -11.79 7.83
C PRO A 18 13.89 -10.56 7.18
N TYR A 19 12.62 -10.32 7.54
CA TYR A 19 11.80 -9.26 6.96
C TYR A 19 11.97 -7.94 7.74
N HIS A 20 13.05 -7.22 7.47
CA HIS A 20 13.34 -5.89 7.95
C HIS A 20 13.24 -5.75 9.50
N ASP A 21 12.14 -5.28 10.05
CA ASP A 21 11.90 -5.04 11.49
C ASP A 21 10.85 -5.99 12.10
N ASN A 22 10.40 -7.01 11.36
CA ASN A 22 9.26 -7.82 11.77
C ASN A 22 9.53 -8.63 13.04
N VAL A 23 10.63 -9.37 13.11
CA VAL A 23 10.91 -10.30 14.22
C VAL A 23 12.36 -10.19 14.68
N PRO A 24 12.60 -9.76 15.93
CA PRO A 24 13.94 -9.79 16.56
C PRO A 24 14.23 -11.20 17.08
N TYR A 25 14.65 -12.11 16.19
CA TYR A 25 14.86 -13.52 16.52
C TYR A 25 15.91 -13.73 17.63
N ALA A 26 16.96 -12.92 17.66
CA ALA A 26 17.99 -13.04 18.68
C ALA A 26 17.44 -12.74 20.09
N ASP A 27 16.54 -11.76 20.23
CA ASP A 27 15.90 -11.46 21.51
C ASP A 27 14.95 -12.60 21.93
N LEU A 28 14.19 -13.16 21.00
CA LEU A 28 13.30 -14.29 21.27
C LEU A 28 14.08 -15.57 21.57
N SER A 29 15.22 -15.76 20.93
CA SER A 29 16.08 -16.94 21.10
C SER A 29 16.79 -16.97 22.43
N ASP A 30 16.96 -15.85 23.12
CA ASP A 30 17.65 -15.77 24.43
C ASP A 30 17.08 -16.75 25.45
N PHE A 31 15.76 -16.91 25.47
CA PHE A 31 15.12 -17.84 26.37
C PHE A 31 15.64 -19.28 26.16
N PHE A 32 15.66 -19.75 24.92
CA PHE A 32 16.14 -21.09 24.59
C PHE A 32 17.66 -21.19 24.73
N TYR A 33 18.40 -20.18 24.33
CA TYR A 33 19.84 -20.13 24.38
C TYR A 33 20.38 -20.33 25.80
N VAL A 34 19.80 -19.62 26.80
CA VAL A 34 20.20 -19.73 28.20
C VAL A 34 20.04 -21.16 28.75
N TRP A 35 18.95 -21.84 28.39
CA TRP A 35 18.70 -23.21 28.82
C TRP A 35 19.61 -24.21 28.10
N LEU A 36 19.75 -24.09 26.78
CA LEU A 36 20.66 -24.94 26.00
C LEU A 36 22.11 -24.79 26.46
N ARG A 37 22.56 -23.57 26.73
CA ARG A 37 23.90 -23.31 27.26
C ARG A 37 24.13 -24.04 28.56
N ARG A 38 23.14 -24.08 29.46
CA ARG A 38 23.27 -24.79 30.78
C ARG A 38 23.22 -26.31 30.64
N THR A 39 22.56 -26.85 29.64
CA THR A 39 22.33 -28.31 29.49
C THR A 39 23.34 -28.97 28.57
N ILE A 40 23.74 -28.32 27.49
CA ILE A 40 24.65 -28.88 26.46
C ILE A 40 25.81 -27.95 26.10
N GLY A 41 25.99 -26.85 26.81
CA GLY A 41 27.04 -25.86 26.48
C GLY A 41 28.43 -26.45 26.48
N ASP A 42 28.73 -27.41 27.38
CA ASP A 42 30.03 -28.08 27.46
C ASP A 42 30.32 -28.96 26.21
N LEU A 43 29.27 -29.43 25.52
CA LEU A 43 29.39 -30.18 24.27
C LEU A 43 29.63 -29.28 23.05
N TYR A 44 29.20 -28.02 23.11
CA TYR A 44 29.29 -27.04 22.03
C TYR A 44 29.83 -25.70 22.51
N PRO A 45 31.05 -25.63 23.06
CA PRO A 45 31.57 -24.44 23.72
C PRO A 45 31.69 -23.23 22.77
N GLU A 46 32.00 -23.46 21.51
CA GLU A 46 32.08 -22.39 20.49
C GLU A 46 30.73 -21.74 20.20
N THR A 47 29.62 -22.52 20.26
CA THR A 47 28.27 -22.00 20.04
C THR A 47 27.73 -21.26 21.26
N PHE A 48 28.08 -21.71 22.48
CA PHE A 48 27.56 -21.17 23.75
C PHE A 48 28.54 -20.33 24.51
N GLN A 49 29.47 -19.65 23.85
CA GLN A 49 30.49 -18.82 24.45
C GLN A 49 29.95 -17.55 25.13
N TRP A 50 28.81 -17.03 24.66
CA TRP A 50 28.22 -15.80 25.16
C TRP A 50 27.18 -16.06 26.25
N THR A 51 26.84 -15.05 27.05
CA THR A 51 25.77 -15.14 28.06
C THR A 51 24.39 -15.15 27.45
N LEU A 52 24.22 -14.43 26.35
CA LEU A 52 23.00 -14.31 25.51
C LEU A 52 23.40 -14.43 24.04
N THR A 53 22.44 -14.59 23.17
CA THR A 53 22.65 -14.61 21.71
C THR A 53 23.32 -13.32 21.22
N PRO A 54 24.25 -13.39 20.23
CA PRO A 54 24.95 -12.21 19.70
C PRO A 54 24.01 -11.38 18.80
N LYS A 55 23.48 -10.27 19.33
CA LYS A 55 22.51 -9.41 18.64
C LYS A 55 23.12 -8.59 17.51
N ASP A 56 24.43 -8.33 17.56
CA ASP A 56 25.15 -7.55 16.54
C ASP A 56 25.31 -8.29 15.21
N GLU A 57 25.11 -9.61 15.22
CA GLU A 57 25.18 -10.47 14.02
C GLU A 57 23.81 -10.68 13.37
N GLU A 58 22.74 -10.21 13.99
CA GLU A 58 21.38 -10.37 13.46
C GLU A 58 21.02 -9.29 12.43
N ALA A 59 20.50 -9.72 11.28
CA ALA A 59 19.98 -8.82 10.27
C ALA A 59 18.54 -8.42 10.61
N VAL A 60 18.41 -7.42 11.47
CA VAL A 60 17.12 -6.81 11.85
C VAL A 60 17.28 -5.31 12.01
N VAL A 61 16.24 -4.55 11.63
CA VAL A 61 16.18 -3.10 11.91
C VAL A 61 15.61 -2.91 13.30
N ASN A 62 16.49 -2.63 14.25
CA ASN A 62 16.11 -2.35 15.63
C ASN A 62 16.82 -1.08 16.13
N PRO A 63 16.17 0.10 16.03
CA PRO A 63 16.76 1.37 16.42
C PRO A 63 17.21 1.42 17.88
N ALA A 64 16.53 0.70 18.78
CA ALA A 64 16.87 0.70 20.21
C ALA A 64 18.27 0.15 20.48
N ARG A 65 18.76 -0.79 19.65
CA ARG A 65 20.14 -1.33 19.77
C ARG A 65 21.22 -0.29 19.42
N PHE A 66 20.84 0.78 18.73
CA PHE A 66 21.74 1.85 18.27
C PHE A 66 21.43 3.22 18.91
N GLY A 67 20.84 3.22 20.11
CA GLY A 67 20.57 4.42 20.88
C GLY A 67 19.24 5.11 20.57
N GLY A 68 18.40 4.53 19.73
CA GLY A 68 17.05 5.02 19.42
C GLY A 68 17.02 6.33 18.61
N GLY A 69 15.81 6.85 18.39
CA GLY A 69 15.56 8.07 17.62
C GLY A 69 16.00 7.98 16.16
N LYS A 70 15.94 9.08 15.42
CA LYS A 70 16.26 9.11 13.97
C LYS A 70 17.68 8.62 13.64
N LYS A 71 18.66 8.95 14.49
CA LYS A 71 20.05 8.50 14.28
C LYS A 71 20.20 7.00 14.46
N GLY A 72 19.59 6.45 15.52
CA GLY A 72 19.59 5.00 15.78
C GLY A 72 18.87 4.23 14.67
N GLU A 73 17.79 4.78 14.14
CA GLU A 73 17.07 4.21 13.01
C GLU A 73 17.91 4.14 11.73
N GLN A 74 18.60 5.23 11.36
CA GLN A 74 19.51 5.23 10.20
C GLN A 74 20.64 4.20 10.34
N ILE A 75 21.22 4.06 11.54
CA ILE A 75 22.28 3.07 11.79
C ILE A 75 21.71 1.65 11.71
N ALA A 76 20.52 1.39 12.26
CA ALA A 76 19.87 0.09 12.22
C ALA A 76 19.55 -0.33 10.79
N GLN A 77 19.03 0.58 9.97
CA GLN A 77 18.76 0.35 8.55
C GLN A 77 20.05 0.03 7.77
N ALA A 78 21.10 0.81 7.96
CA ALA A 78 22.41 0.56 7.32
C ALA A 78 23.01 -0.78 7.77
N HIS A 79 22.84 -1.16 9.03
CA HIS A 79 23.29 -2.45 9.58
C HIS A 79 22.56 -3.62 8.89
N TYR A 80 21.23 -3.57 8.83
CA TYR A 80 20.42 -4.56 8.14
C TYR A 80 20.83 -4.69 6.67
N GLN A 81 20.89 -3.58 5.94
CA GLN A 81 21.25 -3.57 4.52
C GLN A 81 22.64 -4.19 4.28
N ARG A 82 23.62 -3.86 5.10
CA ARG A 82 24.99 -4.42 5.01
C ARG A 82 25.01 -5.94 5.23
N LEU A 83 24.24 -6.46 6.18
CA LEU A 83 24.17 -7.90 6.44
C LEU A 83 23.44 -8.64 5.32
N MET A 84 22.35 -8.08 4.83
CA MET A 84 21.61 -8.62 3.68
C MET A 84 22.49 -8.66 2.42
N GLN A 85 23.17 -7.55 2.11
CA GLN A 85 24.09 -7.50 0.98
C GLN A 85 25.15 -8.59 1.06
N LYS A 86 25.83 -8.75 2.21
CA LYS A 86 26.83 -9.82 2.42
C LYS A 86 26.23 -11.22 2.23
N SER A 87 24.99 -11.42 2.64
CA SER A 87 24.29 -12.70 2.46
C SER A 87 24.01 -12.97 0.98
N PHE A 88 23.58 -11.96 0.23
CA PHE A 88 23.36 -12.08 -1.21
C PHE A 88 24.66 -12.20 -2.02
N GLU A 89 25.74 -11.53 -1.62
CA GLU A 89 27.09 -11.72 -2.19
C GLU A 89 27.55 -13.17 -2.06
N GLU A 90 27.29 -13.77 -0.89
CA GLU A 90 27.63 -15.17 -0.63
C GLU A 90 26.74 -16.13 -1.46
N ILE A 91 25.47 -15.84 -1.61
CA ILE A 91 24.56 -16.56 -2.51
C ILE A 91 25.05 -16.45 -3.95
N TYR A 92 25.41 -15.24 -4.39
CA TYR A 92 25.98 -15.02 -5.72
C TYR A 92 27.25 -15.86 -5.94
N ARG A 93 28.14 -15.93 -4.96
CA ARG A 93 29.38 -16.71 -5.02
C ARG A 93 29.11 -18.20 -5.24
N VAL A 94 28.22 -18.79 -4.43
CA VAL A 94 27.95 -20.24 -4.47
C VAL A 94 26.98 -20.65 -5.58
N LEU A 95 26.25 -19.72 -6.18
CA LEU A 95 25.29 -19.99 -7.25
C LEU A 95 26.04 -20.18 -8.58
N LYS A 96 25.70 -21.21 -9.36
CA LYS A 96 26.20 -21.38 -10.72
C LYS A 96 25.82 -20.21 -11.63
N PRO A 97 26.54 -19.94 -12.72
CA PRO A 97 26.20 -18.85 -13.66
C PRO A 97 24.76 -18.92 -14.17
N GLU A 98 24.28 -20.13 -14.49
CA GLU A 98 22.91 -20.39 -14.96
C GLU A 98 21.93 -20.68 -13.82
N GLY A 99 22.41 -20.63 -12.57
CA GLY A 99 21.64 -20.94 -11.39
C GLY A 99 20.57 -19.89 -11.11
N MET A 100 19.65 -20.21 -10.21
CA MET A 100 18.54 -19.34 -9.81
C MET A 100 18.47 -19.20 -8.29
N ALA A 101 18.42 -17.98 -7.81
CA ALA A 101 18.07 -17.71 -6.41
C ALA A 101 16.59 -17.36 -6.32
N VAL A 102 15.86 -18.00 -5.39
CA VAL A 102 14.47 -17.64 -5.07
C VAL A 102 14.46 -16.98 -3.70
N VAL A 103 14.01 -15.75 -3.67
CA VAL A 103 13.94 -14.93 -2.44
C VAL A 103 12.48 -14.70 -2.09
N MET A 104 12.06 -15.16 -0.91
CA MET A 104 10.77 -14.85 -0.34
C MET A 104 10.86 -13.53 0.41
N PHE A 105 9.90 -12.64 0.24
CA PHE A 105 9.83 -11.41 1.01
C PHE A 105 8.44 -10.81 1.03
N THR A 106 8.07 -10.25 2.18
CA THR A 106 6.88 -9.43 2.34
C THR A 106 7.14 -8.33 3.34
N HIS A 107 6.74 -7.12 3.02
CA HIS A 107 6.76 -5.99 3.93
C HIS A 107 5.80 -4.89 3.46
N ARG A 108 5.21 -4.13 4.41
CA ARG A 108 4.26 -3.05 4.11
C ARG A 108 4.95 -1.79 3.60
N SER A 109 6.13 -1.50 4.16
CA SER A 109 6.88 -0.31 3.85
C SER A 109 7.61 -0.46 2.52
N THR A 110 7.46 0.51 1.64
CA THR A 110 8.24 0.63 0.41
C THR A 110 9.74 0.73 0.70
N GLU A 111 10.13 1.33 1.84
CA GLU A 111 11.52 1.44 2.24
C GLU A 111 12.17 0.08 2.49
N ALA A 112 11.46 -0.87 3.10
CA ALA A 112 11.98 -2.23 3.30
C ALA A 112 12.23 -2.94 1.95
N TRP A 113 11.34 -2.73 0.98
CA TRP A 113 11.53 -3.21 -0.39
C TRP A 113 12.73 -2.56 -1.08
N GLU A 114 12.87 -1.24 -0.95
CA GLU A 114 14.03 -0.51 -1.49
C GLU A 114 15.34 -1.09 -0.97
N ARG A 115 15.45 -1.32 0.35
CA ARG A 115 16.64 -1.88 1.00
C ARG A 115 16.94 -3.29 0.53
N LEU A 116 15.94 -4.15 0.42
CA LEU A 116 16.11 -5.51 -0.08
C LEU A 116 16.59 -5.52 -1.54
N ILE A 117 15.91 -4.77 -2.40
CA ILE A 117 16.23 -4.71 -3.83
C ILE A 117 17.62 -4.13 -4.04
N GLN A 118 17.97 -3.04 -3.34
CA GLN A 118 19.31 -2.48 -3.39
C GLN A 118 20.37 -3.52 -3.03
N SER A 119 20.15 -4.25 -1.92
CA SER A 119 21.09 -5.29 -1.48
C SER A 119 21.25 -6.44 -2.49
N LEU A 120 20.17 -6.83 -3.18
CA LEU A 120 20.20 -7.81 -4.27
C LEU A 120 21.01 -7.31 -5.47
N LEU A 121 20.73 -6.09 -5.93
CA LEU A 121 21.38 -5.50 -7.09
C LEU A 121 22.86 -5.21 -6.85
N ASP A 122 23.24 -4.78 -5.65
CA ASP A 122 24.62 -4.54 -5.24
C ASP A 122 25.42 -5.84 -5.20
N ALA A 123 24.77 -6.95 -4.81
CA ALA A 123 25.36 -8.29 -4.85
C ALA A 123 25.44 -8.89 -6.27
N GLY A 124 24.93 -8.21 -7.29
CA GLY A 124 24.93 -8.69 -8.68
C GLY A 124 23.80 -9.68 -9.01
N LEU A 125 22.79 -9.80 -8.15
CA LEU A 125 21.55 -10.54 -8.41
C LEU A 125 20.45 -9.59 -8.88
N TYR A 126 19.58 -10.04 -9.79
CA TYR A 126 18.41 -9.27 -10.19
C TYR A 126 17.20 -10.17 -10.42
N PRO A 127 16.00 -9.73 -10.04
CA PRO A 127 14.76 -10.47 -10.29
C PRO A 127 14.49 -10.60 -11.79
N THR A 128 14.09 -11.79 -12.22
CA THR A 128 13.63 -12.07 -13.59
C THR A 128 12.16 -12.44 -13.65
N ALA A 129 11.58 -12.85 -12.53
CA ALA A 129 10.16 -13.11 -12.37
C ALA A 129 9.76 -12.92 -10.89
N SER A 130 8.49 -12.62 -10.66
CA SER A 130 7.92 -12.59 -9.31
C SER A 130 6.54 -13.23 -9.31
N PHE A 131 6.21 -13.85 -8.19
CA PHE A 131 4.96 -14.57 -8.00
C PHE A 131 4.42 -14.24 -6.61
N PRO A 132 3.26 -13.57 -6.49
CA PRO A 132 2.59 -13.42 -5.20
C PRO A 132 1.99 -14.77 -4.78
N VAL A 133 2.24 -15.15 -3.55
CA VAL A 133 1.70 -16.38 -2.93
C VAL A 133 1.16 -16.08 -1.54
N HIS A 134 0.05 -16.70 -1.18
CA HIS A 134 -0.48 -16.60 0.17
C HIS A 134 0.23 -17.63 1.07
N THR A 135 1.11 -17.13 1.93
CA THR A 135 1.91 -17.98 2.84
C THR A 135 1.47 -17.88 4.29
N GLU A 136 0.75 -16.82 4.65
CA GLU A 136 0.33 -16.55 6.02
C GLU A 136 -0.98 -17.27 6.37
N MET A 137 -1.01 -17.86 7.57
CA MET A 137 -2.26 -18.38 8.10
C MET A 137 -3.19 -17.22 8.49
N GLU A 138 -4.46 -17.30 8.13
CA GLU A 138 -5.50 -16.29 8.43
C GLU A 138 -5.62 -15.94 9.93
N ALA A 139 -5.13 -16.79 10.82
CA ALA A 139 -5.18 -16.62 12.28
C ALA A 139 -3.90 -16.02 12.89
N SER A 140 -2.96 -15.51 12.10
CA SER A 140 -1.71 -14.94 12.62
C SER A 140 -1.95 -13.74 13.55
N THR A 141 -1.38 -13.82 14.77
CA THR A 141 -1.49 -12.75 15.76
C THR A 141 -0.76 -11.46 15.36
N HIS A 142 0.20 -11.56 14.43
CA HIS A 142 0.97 -10.41 13.93
C HIS A 142 0.18 -9.52 12.98
N GLN A 143 -0.89 -10.02 12.38
CA GLN A 143 -1.74 -9.30 11.41
C GLN A 143 -2.93 -8.58 12.05
N ARG A 144 -3.19 -8.80 13.34
CA ARG A 144 -4.35 -8.22 14.01
C ARG A 144 -4.26 -6.70 14.11
N GLY A 145 -5.16 -6.00 13.41
CA GLY A 145 -5.32 -4.53 13.48
C GLY A 145 -4.33 -3.72 12.64
N LYS A 146 -3.61 -4.38 11.71
CA LYS A 146 -2.74 -3.72 10.73
C LYS A 146 -3.23 -4.11 9.35
N GLY A 147 -3.39 -3.17 8.43
CA GLY A 147 -3.73 -3.42 7.03
C GLY A 147 -2.78 -4.46 6.43
N ALA A 148 -3.21 -5.72 6.44
CA ALA A 148 -2.30 -6.82 6.20
C ALA A 148 -2.09 -7.02 4.71
N ILE A 149 -0.83 -6.90 4.28
CA ILE A 149 -0.37 -7.55 3.06
C ILE A 149 -0.50 -9.05 3.30
N ARG A 150 -1.27 -9.73 2.45
CA ARG A 150 -1.55 -11.16 2.58
C ARG A 150 -0.62 -12.01 1.73
N SER A 151 -0.03 -11.40 0.72
CA SER A 151 0.85 -12.09 -0.22
C SER A 151 2.31 -11.89 0.16
N THR A 152 3.02 -13.01 0.21
CA THR A 152 4.49 -13.02 0.15
C THR A 152 4.89 -13.08 -1.32
N ILE A 153 5.87 -12.29 -1.70
CA ILE A 153 6.41 -12.29 -3.06
C ILE A 153 7.58 -13.27 -3.14
N LEU A 154 7.47 -14.22 -4.04
CA LEU A 154 8.58 -15.08 -4.46
C LEU A 154 9.29 -14.41 -5.66
N MET A 155 10.51 -13.96 -5.46
CA MET A 155 11.32 -13.37 -6.53
C MET A 155 12.32 -14.41 -7.05
N ALA A 156 12.20 -14.78 -8.31
CA ALA A 156 13.20 -15.58 -9.00
C ALA A 156 14.29 -14.65 -9.53
N CYS A 157 15.48 -14.77 -8.97
CA CYS A 157 16.64 -13.92 -9.28
C CYS A 157 17.69 -14.69 -10.05
N ARG A 158 18.37 -14.01 -10.97
CA ARG A 158 19.51 -14.51 -11.73
C ARG A 158 20.75 -13.68 -11.44
N ARG A 159 21.91 -14.24 -11.74
CA ARG A 159 23.18 -13.51 -11.74
C ARG A 159 23.18 -12.51 -12.91
N ARG A 160 23.46 -11.24 -12.59
CA ARG A 160 23.64 -10.22 -13.63
C ARG A 160 24.94 -10.48 -14.38
N PRO A 161 24.95 -10.43 -15.71
CA PRO A 161 26.17 -10.57 -16.48
C PRO A 161 27.21 -9.51 -16.10
N GLU A 162 28.47 -9.89 -16.00
CA GLU A 162 29.59 -8.98 -15.66
C GLU A 162 29.72 -7.81 -16.65
N ASN A 163 29.36 -8.04 -17.92
CA ASN A 163 29.36 -7.05 -19.00
C ASN A 163 27.98 -6.38 -19.18
N ALA A 164 27.13 -6.37 -18.17
CA ALA A 164 25.81 -5.72 -18.24
C ALA A 164 25.95 -4.25 -18.68
N PRO A 165 25.13 -3.79 -19.62
CA PRO A 165 25.21 -2.43 -20.16
C PRO A 165 24.75 -1.37 -19.12
N ILE A 166 25.07 -0.11 -19.41
CA ILE A 166 24.45 1.04 -18.75
C ILE A 166 23.14 1.31 -19.49
N GLY A 167 22.04 1.46 -18.72
CA GLY A 167 20.73 1.83 -19.24
C GLY A 167 20.50 3.34 -19.16
N TRP A 168 19.67 3.87 -20.04
CA TRP A 168 19.17 5.26 -19.96
C TRP A 168 17.75 5.28 -19.42
N TYR A 169 17.49 6.13 -18.45
CA TYR A 169 16.20 6.15 -17.74
C TYR A 169 14.99 6.25 -18.67
N ALA A 170 15.05 7.09 -19.71
CA ALA A 170 13.95 7.23 -20.65
C ALA A 170 13.61 5.92 -21.38
N GLN A 171 14.63 5.11 -21.73
CA GLN A 171 14.44 3.81 -22.39
C GLN A 171 13.91 2.77 -21.42
N VAL A 172 14.47 2.72 -20.20
CA VAL A 172 14.04 1.81 -19.14
C VAL A 172 12.58 2.09 -18.75
N ARG A 173 12.25 3.36 -18.60
CA ARG A 173 10.88 3.81 -18.32
C ARG A 173 9.90 3.39 -19.42
N ALA A 174 10.22 3.67 -20.67
CA ALA A 174 9.38 3.29 -21.81
C ALA A 174 9.13 1.77 -21.89
N GLU A 175 10.15 0.96 -21.55
CA GLU A 175 9.98 -0.49 -21.47
C GLU A 175 9.13 -0.90 -20.27
N MET A 176 9.29 -0.26 -19.11
CA MET A 176 8.46 -0.49 -17.93
C MET A 176 6.97 -0.18 -18.24
N GLU A 177 6.69 0.92 -18.92
CA GLU A 177 5.34 1.31 -19.35
C GLU A 177 4.68 0.30 -20.31
N GLN A 178 5.47 -0.55 -20.97
CA GLN A 178 4.95 -1.64 -21.82
C GLN A 178 4.82 -2.97 -21.08
N VAL A 179 5.82 -3.33 -20.27
CA VAL A 179 5.90 -4.66 -19.61
C VAL A 179 5.00 -4.72 -18.39
N ILE A 180 4.99 -3.66 -17.55
CA ILE A 180 4.27 -3.66 -16.28
C ILE A 180 2.76 -3.83 -16.49
N PRO A 181 2.06 -3.08 -17.36
CA PRO A 181 0.62 -3.23 -17.53
C PRO A 181 0.17 -4.62 -17.97
N GLN A 182 1.00 -5.34 -18.74
CA GLN A 182 0.71 -6.72 -19.14
C GLN A 182 0.69 -7.65 -17.93
N ARG A 183 1.70 -7.51 -17.05
CA ARG A 183 1.77 -8.29 -15.80
C ARG A 183 0.69 -7.88 -14.80
N LEU A 184 0.39 -6.59 -14.71
CA LEU A 184 -0.70 -6.10 -13.88
C LEU A 184 -2.06 -6.68 -14.29
N LYS A 185 -2.28 -6.85 -15.61
CA LYS A 185 -3.48 -7.51 -16.11
C LYS A 185 -3.56 -8.95 -15.63
N GLU A 186 -2.47 -9.72 -15.72
CA GLU A 186 -2.41 -11.11 -15.23
C GLU A 186 -2.72 -11.18 -13.73
N PHE A 187 -2.14 -10.28 -12.92
CA PHE A 187 -2.40 -10.20 -11.48
C PHE A 187 -3.84 -9.83 -11.16
N TRP A 188 -4.40 -8.86 -11.88
CA TRP A 188 -5.80 -8.46 -11.75
C TRP A 188 -6.76 -9.61 -12.06
N ASP A 189 -6.53 -10.29 -13.19
CA ASP A 189 -7.34 -11.42 -13.64
C ASP A 189 -7.20 -12.63 -12.68
N ALA A 190 -6.09 -12.74 -11.96
CA ALA A 190 -5.86 -13.72 -10.89
C ALA A 190 -6.46 -13.30 -9.54
N GLY A 191 -7.13 -12.15 -9.44
CA GLY A 191 -7.77 -11.66 -8.21
C GLY A 191 -6.82 -11.06 -7.18
N ILE A 192 -5.60 -10.68 -7.58
CA ILE A 192 -4.66 -9.95 -6.73
C ILE A 192 -5.07 -8.48 -6.76
N LEU A 193 -5.53 -7.97 -5.63
CA LEU A 193 -6.10 -6.62 -5.51
C LEU A 193 -5.53 -5.92 -4.27
N GLY A 194 -5.84 -4.63 -4.15
CA GLY A 194 -5.47 -3.85 -2.97
C GLY A 194 -3.96 -3.63 -2.83
N ALA A 195 -3.45 -3.67 -1.60
CA ALA A 195 -2.03 -3.47 -1.30
C ALA A 195 -1.12 -4.51 -1.97
N ASP A 196 -1.57 -5.77 -2.06
CA ASP A 196 -0.83 -6.86 -2.70
C ASP A 196 -0.59 -6.60 -4.20
N PHE A 197 -1.51 -5.88 -4.85
CA PHE A 197 -1.38 -5.51 -6.26
C PHE A 197 -0.20 -4.55 -6.50
N PHE A 198 -0.01 -3.56 -5.61
CA PHE A 198 1.15 -2.65 -5.68
C PHE A 198 2.47 -3.39 -5.50
N ILE A 199 2.52 -4.31 -4.53
CA ILE A 199 3.74 -5.06 -4.22
C ILE A 199 4.08 -6.06 -5.33
N SER A 200 3.07 -6.69 -5.92
CA SER A 200 3.26 -7.65 -7.02
C SER A 200 3.93 -7.01 -8.25
N ALA A 201 3.75 -5.71 -8.47
CA ALA A 201 4.36 -4.98 -9.57
C ALA A 201 5.87 -4.72 -9.40
N ILE A 202 6.41 -4.83 -8.18
CA ILE A 202 7.82 -4.57 -7.90
C ILE A 202 8.72 -5.51 -8.69
N GLY A 203 8.43 -6.82 -8.68
CA GLY A 203 9.27 -7.82 -9.35
C GLY A 203 9.45 -7.58 -10.85
N PRO A 204 8.38 -7.46 -11.64
CA PRO A 204 8.48 -7.15 -13.07
C PRO A 204 9.27 -5.87 -13.37
N SER A 205 9.09 -4.85 -12.52
CA SER A 205 9.74 -3.55 -12.69
C SER A 205 11.24 -3.62 -12.43
N VAL A 206 11.62 -4.27 -11.32
CA VAL A 206 13.03 -4.48 -10.98
C VAL A 206 13.70 -5.41 -12.00
N GLY A 207 12.94 -6.32 -12.64
CA GLY A 207 13.44 -7.17 -13.73
C GLY A 207 13.92 -6.37 -14.93
N VAL A 208 13.18 -5.34 -15.33
CA VAL A 208 13.59 -4.42 -16.41
C VAL A 208 14.81 -3.59 -16.00
N PHE A 209 14.79 -3.03 -14.78
CA PHE A 209 15.85 -2.16 -14.27
C PHE A 209 17.16 -2.94 -13.96
N GLY A 210 17.03 -4.06 -13.26
CA GLY A 210 18.16 -4.79 -12.66
C GLY A 210 19.09 -5.51 -13.65
N ARG A 211 18.67 -5.67 -14.90
CA ARG A 211 19.54 -6.23 -15.97
C ARG A 211 20.65 -5.28 -16.40
N PHE A 212 20.50 -3.98 -16.10
CA PHE A 212 21.55 -2.99 -16.33
C PHE A 212 22.48 -2.91 -15.12
N ARG A 213 23.77 -2.62 -15.39
CA ARG A 213 24.76 -2.38 -14.33
C ARG A 213 24.40 -1.11 -13.54
N LYS A 214 23.94 -0.09 -14.27
CA LYS A 214 23.44 1.21 -13.75
C LYS A 214 22.41 1.75 -14.72
N VAL A 215 21.48 2.51 -14.22
CA VAL A 215 20.55 3.30 -15.03
C VAL A 215 20.81 4.78 -14.74
N MET A 216 20.98 5.57 -15.81
CA MET A 216 21.44 6.95 -15.73
C MET A 216 20.41 7.91 -16.31
N HIS A 217 20.26 9.06 -15.69
CA HIS A 217 19.60 10.22 -16.29
C HIS A 217 20.49 10.90 -17.34
N PRO A 218 19.92 11.71 -18.26
CA PRO A 218 20.71 12.46 -19.24
C PRO A 218 21.71 13.45 -18.62
N ASP A 219 21.47 13.90 -17.39
CA ASP A 219 22.34 14.78 -16.61
C ASP A 219 23.54 14.06 -15.96
N GLY A 220 23.63 12.74 -16.13
CA GLY A 220 24.69 11.90 -15.57
C GLY A 220 24.43 11.41 -14.14
N ARG A 221 23.27 11.71 -13.52
CA ARG A 221 22.87 11.20 -12.22
C ARG A 221 22.37 9.74 -12.35
N GLU A 222 22.74 8.90 -11.42
CA GLU A 222 22.24 7.53 -11.32
C GLU A 222 20.80 7.51 -10.76
N VAL A 223 19.94 6.69 -11.36
CA VAL A 223 18.55 6.49 -10.90
C VAL A 223 18.57 5.60 -9.66
N SER A 224 17.98 6.08 -8.57
CA SER A 224 17.87 5.31 -7.33
C SER A 224 16.74 4.28 -7.37
N ILE A 225 16.79 3.28 -6.50
CA ILE A 225 15.69 2.30 -6.35
C ILE A 225 14.43 2.97 -5.83
N GLY A 226 14.56 3.97 -4.94
CA GLY A 226 13.40 4.74 -4.47
C GLY A 226 12.66 5.43 -5.62
N GLU A 227 13.42 6.09 -6.52
CA GLU A 227 12.87 6.75 -7.71
C GLU A 227 12.21 5.74 -8.68
N LEU A 228 12.80 4.55 -8.84
CA LEU A 228 12.21 3.46 -9.61
C LEU A 228 10.87 3.02 -9.00
N LEU A 229 10.81 2.81 -7.69
CA LEU A 229 9.60 2.34 -7.02
C LEU A 229 8.47 3.39 -7.03
N ASP A 230 8.81 4.68 -7.00
CA ASP A 230 7.83 5.76 -7.15
C ASP A 230 7.22 5.77 -8.57
N GLU A 231 8.03 5.53 -9.61
CA GLU A 231 7.54 5.37 -10.98
C GLU A 231 6.63 4.13 -11.12
N VAL A 232 7.04 3.00 -10.54
CA VAL A 232 6.23 1.77 -10.51
C VAL A 232 4.88 2.04 -9.86
N ARG A 233 4.87 2.72 -8.72
CA ARG A 233 3.63 3.09 -8.02
C ARG A 233 2.72 3.93 -8.92
N THR A 234 3.27 4.87 -9.66
CA THR A 234 2.51 5.71 -10.60
C THR A 234 1.87 4.88 -11.71
N ILE A 235 2.62 3.95 -12.32
CA ILE A 235 2.11 3.06 -13.37
C ILE A 235 0.98 2.17 -12.81
N VAL A 236 1.18 1.58 -11.62
CA VAL A 236 0.19 0.72 -10.96
C VAL A 236 -1.07 1.49 -10.61
N THR A 237 -0.91 2.70 -10.08
CA THR A 237 -2.02 3.61 -9.74
C THR A 237 -2.86 3.93 -10.97
N ASN A 238 -2.23 4.33 -12.06
CA ASN A 238 -2.94 4.66 -13.31
C ASN A 238 -3.67 3.44 -13.87
N PHE A 239 -3.04 2.27 -13.86
CA PHE A 239 -3.66 1.02 -14.29
C PHE A 239 -4.90 0.68 -13.43
N ALA A 240 -4.77 0.76 -12.10
CA ALA A 240 -5.87 0.48 -11.18
C ALA A 240 -7.03 1.47 -11.38
N LEU A 241 -6.74 2.76 -11.50
CA LEU A 241 -7.75 3.79 -11.76
C LEU A 241 -8.47 3.59 -13.09
N GLU A 242 -7.75 3.18 -14.14
CA GLU A 242 -8.34 2.87 -15.44
C GLU A 242 -9.27 1.65 -15.35
N ARG A 243 -8.84 0.58 -14.71
CA ARG A 243 -9.62 -0.64 -14.50
C ARG A 243 -10.87 -0.42 -13.65
N LEU A 244 -10.76 0.43 -12.65
CA LEU A 244 -11.88 0.83 -11.79
C LEU A 244 -12.80 1.87 -12.47
N GLY A 245 -12.42 2.44 -13.63
CA GLY A 245 -13.18 3.46 -14.33
C GLY A 245 -13.01 4.89 -13.79
N PHE A 246 -11.96 5.16 -13.00
CA PHE A 246 -11.76 6.42 -12.24
C PHE A 246 -10.65 7.32 -12.74
N SER A 247 -10.09 7.05 -13.89
CA SER A 247 -9.02 7.89 -14.48
C SER A 247 -9.45 9.36 -14.72
N ARG A 248 -10.75 9.65 -14.82
CA ARG A 248 -11.31 10.98 -15.08
C ARG A 248 -11.73 11.76 -13.84
N LEU A 249 -11.69 11.14 -12.65
CA LEU A 249 -12.06 11.81 -11.40
C LEU A 249 -11.01 12.84 -10.98
N ASP A 250 -11.43 13.80 -10.16
CA ASP A 250 -10.53 14.74 -9.52
C ASP A 250 -9.54 14.03 -8.59
N GLU A 251 -8.44 14.70 -8.31
CA GLU A 251 -7.34 14.17 -7.51
C GLU A 251 -7.77 13.74 -6.09
N PRO A 252 -8.50 14.56 -5.30
CA PRO A 252 -8.95 14.16 -3.98
C PRO A 252 -9.81 12.89 -3.98
N THR A 253 -10.67 12.75 -5.00
CA THR A 253 -11.54 11.58 -5.15
C THR A 253 -10.74 10.34 -5.54
N ARG A 254 -9.76 10.46 -6.46
CA ARG A 254 -8.84 9.37 -6.81
C ARG A 254 -8.06 8.89 -5.59
N PHE A 255 -7.54 9.82 -4.78
CA PHE A 255 -6.84 9.48 -3.56
C PHE A 255 -7.74 8.68 -2.60
N TYR A 256 -8.95 9.17 -2.34
CA TYR A 256 -9.89 8.52 -1.42
C TYR A 256 -10.24 7.10 -1.86
N VAL A 257 -10.61 6.93 -3.13
CA VAL A 257 -10.97 5.63 -3.69
C VAL A 257 -9.80 4.63 -3.63
N LEU A 258 -8.59 5.06 -4.01
CA LEU A 258 -7.42 4.21 -3.96
C LEU A 258 -7.00 3.85 -2.53
N TYR A 259 -7.10 4.79 -1.61
CA TYR A 259 -6.85 4.50 -0.19
C TYR A 259 -7.81 3.42 0.31
N ARG A 260 -9.11 3.57 0.01
CA ARG A 260 -10.15 2.58 0.36
C ARG A 260 -9.89 1.24 -0.32
N TRP A 261 -9.55 1.25 -1.59
CA TRP A 261 -9.30 0.03 -2.36
C TRP A 261 -8.05 -0.72 -1.89
N ALA A 262 -6.97 -0.02 -1.61
CA ALA A 262 -5.70 -0.64 -1.25
C ALA A 262 -5.61 -1.00 0.24
N TYR A 263 -6.15 -0.16 1.11
CA TYR A 263 -5.93 -0.25 2.56
C TYR A 263 -7.22 -0.31 3.38
N GLY A 264 -8.38 -0.26 2.74
CA GLY A 264 -9.68 -0.21 3.44
C GLY A 264 -9.84 1.08 4.23
N GLY A 265 -9.70 0.99 5.53
CA GLY A 265 -9.71 2.15 6.44
C GLY A 265 -8.55 2.11 7.41
N ASP A 266 -7.57 1.25 7.15
CA ASP A 266 -6.43 1.07 8.03
C ASP A 266 -5.52 2.30 8.07
N GLU A 267 -4.78 2.45 9.16
CA GLU A 267 -3.81 3.53 9.31
C GLU A 267 -2.60 3.30 8.40
N LEU A 268 -2.16 4.35 7.72
CA LEU A 268 -0.93 4.34 6.93
C LEU A 268 0.16 5.13 7.63
N GLU A 269 1.40 4.75 7.42
CA GLU A 269 2.53 5.60 7.74
C GLU A 269 2.55 6.82 6.81
N PHE A 270 3.04 7.94 7.32
CA PHE A 270 3.06 9.22 6.60
C PHE A 270 3.70 9.11 5.21
N ASP A 271 4.82 8.41 5.12
CA ASP A 271 5.55 8.25 3.85
C ASP A 271 4.75 7.45 2.82
N GLU A 272 4.05 6.41 3.24
CA GLU A 272 3.18 5.62 2.35
C GLU A 272 1.97 6.43 1.88
N ALA A 273 1.34 7.18 2.79
CA ALA A 273 0.24 8.06 2.43
C ALA A 273 0.70 9.18 1.47
N ASN A 274 1.90 9.73 1.68
CA ASN A 274 2.49 10.75 0.81
C ASN A 274 2.81 10.20 -0.58
N LYS A 275 3.36 9.00 -0.67
CA LYS A 275 3.59 8.31 -1.95
C LYS A 275 2.29 8.04 -2.70
N LEU A 276 1.23 7.64 -1.98
CA LEU A 276 -0.10 7.44 -2.56
C LEU A 276 -0.66 8.77 -3.09
N ALA A 277 -0.56 9.86 -2.34
CA ALA A 277 -1.00 11.19 -2.78
C ALA A 277 -0.28 11.62 -4.06
N LYS A 278 1.05 11.51 -4.08
CA LYS A 278 1.87 11.84 -5.26
C LYS A 278 1.52 10.99 -6.49
N SER A 279 1.22 9.71 -6.30
CA SER A 279 0.88 8.81 -7.42
C SER A 279 -0.43 9.18 -8.13
N VAL A 280 -1.33 9.92 -7.47
CA VAL A 280 -2.54 10.48 -8.07
C VAL A 280 -2.38 11.94 -8.51
N GLY A 281 -1.18 12.50 -8.37
CA GLY A 281 -0.86 13.88 -8.73
C GLY A 281 -1.17 14.91 -7.65
N GLY A 282 -1.34 14.48 -6.39
CA GLY A 282 -1.72 15.31 -5.26
C GLY A 282 -0.63 15.53 -4.22
N GLU A 283 -0.93 16.43 -3.30
CA GLU A 283 -0.09 16.76 -2.16
C GLU A 283 -0.81 16.39 -0.86
N LEU A 284 -0.12 15.62 0.01
CA LEU A 284 -0.72 15.11 1.25
C LEU A 284 -1.18 16.23 2.18
N ASP A 285 -0.42 17.33 2.26
CA ASP A 285 -0.77 18.50 3.08
C ASP A 285 -2.05 19.18 2.57
N ALA A 286 -2.26 19.26 1.25
CA ALA A 286 -3.50 19.78 0.68
C ALA A 286 -4.71 18.89 1.01
N LEU A 287 -4.53 17.57 0.98
CA LEU A 287 -5.56 16.60 1.36
C LEU A 287 -5.92 16.70 2.86
N GLN A 288 -4.96 17.04 3.71
CA GLN A 288 -5.17 17.25 5.13
C GLN A 288 -5.80 18.61 5.43
N GLU A 289 -5.18 19.71 4.98
CA GLU A 289 -5.51 21.06 5.41
C GLU A 289 -6.66 21.67 4.64
N GLN A 290 -6.70 21.48 3.32
CA GLN A 290 -7.70 22.08 2.44
C GLN A 290 -8.90 21.16 2.22
N GLN A 291 -8.63 19.89 1.86
CA GLN A 291 -9.67 18.94 1.52
C GLN A 291 -10.28 18.25 2.74
N ARG A 292 -9.53 18.19 3.85
CA ARG A 292 -9.99 17.50 5.08
C ARG A 292 -10.41 16.06 4.80
N LEU A 293 -9.64 15.36 3.97
CA LEU A 293 -9.87 13.95 3.66
C LEU A 293 -9.15 13.02 4.63
N ILE A 294 -8.09 13.51 5.23
CA ILE A 294 -7.23 12.75 6.12
C ILE A 294 -6.98 13.49 7.43
N LYS A 295 -6.65 12.70 8.46
CA LYS A 295 -6.13 13.16 9.73
C LYS A 295 -4.76 12.54 9.96
N ARG A 296 -3.82 13.35 10.42
CA ARG A 296 -2.50 12.92 10.85
C ARG A 296 -2.45 12.82 12.37
N ASP A 297 -1.90 11.71 12.88
CA ASP A 297 -1.59 11.51 14.29
C ASP A 297 -0.15 10.98 14.42
N GLY A 298 0.77 11.87 14.80
CA GLY A 298 2.20 11.58 14.81
C GLY A 298 2.74 11.20 13.42
N SER A 299 3.18 9.94 13.28
CA SER A 299 3.67 9.38 12.02
C SER A 299 2.60 8.67 11.20
N THR A 300 1.36 8.58 11.68
CA THR A 300 0.29 7.86 10.99
C THR A 300 -0.72 8.81 10.36
N VAL A 301 -1.35 8.35 9.29
CA VAL A 301 -2.37 9.03 8.50
C VAL A 301 -3.58 8.13 8.37
N THR A 302 -4.76 8.71 8.51
CA THR A 302 -6.03 7.98 8.40
C THR A 302 -7.04 8.78 7.59
N LEU A 303 -7.92 8.11 6.85
CA LEU A 303 -9.05 8.74 6.19
C LEU A 303 -10.06 9.28 7.21
N LEU A 304 -10.67 10.42 6.92
CA LEU A 304 -11.85 10.91 7.62
C LEU A 304 -13.12 10.40 6.94
N THR A 305 -14.02 9.87 7.75
CA THR A 305 -15.34 9.41 7.32
C THR A 305 -16.25 10.57 6.94
N PHE A 306 -17.33 10.32 6.18
CA PHE A 306 -18.30 11.36 5.85
C PHE A 306 -18.93 12.01 7.10
N THR A 307 -19.07 11.27 8.21
CA THR A 307 -19.58 11.80 9.48
C THR A 307 -18.60 12.71 10.18
N GLU A 308 -17.31 12.36 10.20
CA GLU A 308 -16.26 13.22 10.77
C GLU A 308 -16.10 14.49 9.93
N ARG A 309 -16.12 14.37 8.61
CA ARG A 309 -16.06 15.52 7.69
C ARG A 309 -17.29 16.42 7.79
N TRP A 310 -18.47 15.86 8.04
CA TRP A 310 -19.68 16.66 8.30
C TRP A 310 -19.57 17.49 9.58
N GLN A 311 -18.82 17.03 10.58
CA GLN A 311 -18.57 17.75 11.83
C GLN A 311 -17.38 18.72 11.75
N ASP A 312 -16.53 18.58 10.71
CA ASP A 312 -15.37 19.44 10.51
C ASP A 312 -15.78 20.85 10.06
N LYS A 313 -15.29 21.87 10.77
CA LYS A 313 -15.68 23.28 10.52
C LYS A 313 -15.25 23.79 9.14
N ILE A 314 -14.12 23.31 8.61
CA ILE A 314 -13.60 23.70 7.29
C ILE A 314 -14.48 23.10 6.19
N CYS A 315 -14.81 21.81 6.31
CA CYS A 315 -15.75 21.16 5.39
C CYS A 315 -17.12 21.84 5.43
N GLN A 316 -17.67 22.08 6.64
CA GLN A 316 -18.96 22.75 6.80
C GLN A 316 -18.99 24.13 6.14
N GLY A 317 -17.94 24.92 6.32
CA GLY A 317 -17.84 26.26 5.71
C GLY A 317 -17.86 26.18 4.19
N ARG A 318 -16.99 25.34 3.61
CA ARG A 318 -16.88 25.12 2.16
C ARG A 318 -18.17 24.58 1.55
N TRP A 319 -18.75 23.56 2.15
CA TRP A 319 -19.96 22.91 1.65
C TRP A 319 -21.19 23.83 1.76
N ARG A 320 -21.34 24.56 2.88
CA ARG A 320 -22.41 25.55 3.03
C ARG A 320 -22.32 26.65 1.97
N GLN A 321 -21.13 27.21 1.77
CA GLN A 321 -20.91 28.23 0.76
C GLN A 321 -21.25 27.72 -0.64
N ALA A 322 -20.84 26.48 -0.99
CA ALA A 322 -21.17 25.89 -2.29
C ALA A 322 -22.68 25.66 -2.47
N LEU A 323 -23.39 25.22 -1.41
CA LEU A 323 -24.83 25.03 -1.43
C LEU A 323 -25.60 26.36 -1.56
N GLU A 324 -25.16 27.41 -0.86
CA GLU A 324 -25.77 28.74 -0.93
C GLU A 324 -25.56 29.40 -2.31
N ASN A 325 -24.35 29.26 -2.88
CA ASN A 325 -23.99 29.84 -4.16
C ASN A 325 -24.40 29.00 -5.36
N GLY A 326 -24.92 27.78 -5.16
CA GLY A 326 -25.27 26.86 -6.26
C GLY A 326 -24.06 26.30 -7.04
N THR A 327 -22.87 26.27 -6.41
CA THR A 327 -21.61 25.84 -7.02
C THR A 327 -21.18 24.43 -6.60
N VAL A 328 -22.10 23.61 -6.09
CA VAL A 328 -21.79 22.24 -5.59
C VAL A 328 -21.22 21.34 -6.66
N ALA A 329 -21.55 21.53 -7.93
CA ALA A 329 -20.99 20.81 -9.07
C ALA A 329 -19.47 21.04 -9.27
N GLN A 330 -18.91 22.10 -8.66
CA GLN A 330 -17.48 22.42 -8.71
C GLN A 330 -16.67 21.80 -7.56
N LEU A 331 -17.36 21.21 -6.56
CA LEU A 331 -16.70 20.48 -5.49
C LEU A 331 -16.16 19.15 -6.02
N PRO A 332 -15.06 18.63 -5.41
CA PRO A 332 -14.61 17.26 -5.67
C PRO A 332 -15.76 16.25 -5.54
N GLU A 333 -15.77 15.21 -6.39
CA GLU A 333 -16.83 14.19 -6.35
C GLU A 333 -16.96 13.53 -4.99
N ILE A 334 -15.84 13.34 -4.27
CA ILE A 334 -15.89 12.80 -2.89
C ILE A 334 -16.57 13.75 -1.91
N ASP A 335 -16.46 15.06 -2.09
CA ASP A 335 -17.19 16.04 -1.30
C ASP A 335 -18.69 15.95 -1.59
N GLN A 336 -19.03 15.90 -2.89
CA GLN A 336 -20.41 15.75 -3.31
C GLN A 336 -21.04 14.48 -2.73
N LEU A 337 -20.29 13.37 -2.74
CA LEU A 337 -20.75 12.09 -2.20
C LEU A 337 -20.96 12.18 -0.69
N HIS A 338 -20.02 12.74 0.05
CA HIS A 338 -20.13 12.88 1.52
C HIS A 338 -21.25 13.82 1.95
N ILE A 339 -21.54 14.87 1.18
CA ILE A 339 -22.73 15.74 1.39
C ILE A 339 -24.01 14.93 1.20
N ALA A 340 -24.12 14.19 0.09
CA ALA A 340 -25.28 13.36 -0.20
C ALA A 340 -25.52 12.30 0.89
N LEU A 341 -24.48 11.58 1.32
CA LEU A 341 -24.55 10.58 2.39
C LEU A 341 -24.99 11.21 3.72
N SER A 342 -24.54 12.44 4.00
CA SER A 342 -24.90 13.16 5.22
C SER A 342 -26.38 13.55 5.23
N PHE A 343 -26.93 14.01 4.11
CA PHE A 343 -28.37 14.26 3.98
C PHE A 343 -29.18 12.98 4.06
N TRP A 344 -28.74 11.93 3.33
CA TRP A 344 -29.39 10.62 3.33
C TRP A 344 -29.49 10.03 4.74
N ARG A 345 -28.40 9.99 5.48
CA ARG A 345 -28.36 9.43 6.83
C ARG A 345 -29.29 10.16 7.81
N ARG A 346 -29.46 11.48 7.65
CA ARG A 346 -30.32 12.30 8.50
C ARG A 346 -31.79 12.29 8.07
N GLY A 347 -32.11 11.56 6.98
CA GLY A 347 -33.47 11.51 6.44
C GLY A 347 -33.91 12.81 5.79
N GLU A 348 -32.96 13.70 5.43
CA GLU A 348 -33.20 15.00 4.81
C GLU A 348 -33.38 14.85 3.28
N THR A 349 -34.40 14.10 2.87
CA THR A 349 -34.63 13.72 1.47
C THR A 349 -34.86 14.92 0.56
N GLU A 350 -35.49 15.98 1.07
CA GLU A 350 -35.73 17.22 0.31
C GLU A 350 -34.41 17.98 0.06
N ASN A 351 -33.54 18.09 1.08
CA ASN A 351 -32.23 18.69 0.94
C ASN A 351 -31.34 17.88 -0.03
N LEU A 352 -31.40 16.54 0.04
CA LEU A 352 -30.72 15.67 -0.89
C LEU A 352 -31.18 15.89 -2.33
N ALA A 353 -32.48 15.95 -2.57
CA ALA A 353 -33.05 16.18 -3.89
C ALA A 353 -32.65 17.55 -4.46
N LYS A 354 -32.67 18.60 -3.63
CA LYS A 354 -32.19 19.94 -3.98
C LYS A 354 -30.70 19.94 -4.31
N PHE A 355 -29.89 19.25 -3.50
CA PHE A 355 -28.45 19.08 -3.71
C PHE A 355 -28.16 18.39 -5.06
N LEU A 356 -28.78 17.25 -5.36
CA LEU A 356 -28.56 16.51 -6.59
C LEU A 356 -28.86 17.37 -7.84
N ARG A 357 -29.91 18.20 -7.77
CA ARG A 357 -30.21 19.16 -8.83
C ARG A 357 -29.12 20.20 -9.02
N GLN A 358 -28.64 20.81 -7.92
CA GLN A 358 -27.57 21.82 -7.96
C GLN A 358 -26.25 21.23 -8.44
N ALA A 359 -25.99 19.97 -8.13
CA ALA A 359 -24.81 19.23 -8.60
C ALA A 359 -24.92 18.72 -10.05
N GLY A 360 -26.11 18.89 -10.69
CA GLY A 360 -26.34 18.39 -12.04
C GLY A 360 -26.51 16.87 -12.15
N ILE A 361 -26.73 16.19 -11.03
CA ILE A 361 -26.90 14.73 -10.96
C ILE A 361 -28.35 14.38 -11.27
N GLN A 362 -28.65 14.22 -12.56
CA GLN A 362 -30.04 14.09 -13.05
C GLN A 362 -30.41 12.68 -13.48
N ASP A 363 -29.45 11.83 -13.77
CA ASP A 363 -29.67 10.47 -14.26
C ASP A 363 -28.78 9.43 -13.58
N GLU A 364 -29.07 8.16 -13.84
CA GLU A 364 -28.37 7.02 -13.25
C GLU A 364 -26.95 6.82 -13.81
N THR A 365 -26.57 7.48 -14.90
CA THR A 365 -25.27 7.32 -15.56
C THR A 365 -24.23 8.35 -15.12
N HIS A 366 -24.66 9.32 -14.29
CA HIS A 366 -23.76 10.37 -13.81
C HIS A 366 -22.55 9.78 -13.04
N PRO A 367 -21.32 10.30 -13.21
CA PRO A 367 -20.10 9.82 -12.56
C PRO A 367 -20.20 9.69 -11.04
N PHE A 368 -20.97 10.55 -10.39
CA PHE A 368 -21.26 10.48 -8.96
C PHE A 368 -21.70 9.06 -8.49
N TRP A 369 -22.58 8.40 -9.26
CA TRP A 369 -23.05 7.06 -8.92
C TRP A 369 -21.98 6.00 -9.14
N GLN A 370 -21.12 6.20 -10.13
CA GLN A 370 -19.98 5.32 -10.36
C GLN A 370 -18.97 5.42 -9.19
N THR A 371 -18.69 6.63 -8.71
CA THR A 371 -17.83 6.85 -7.53
C THR A 371 -18.41 6.17 -6.29
N ALA A 372 -19.73 6.31 -6.05
CA ALA A 372 -20.42 5.63 -4.95
C ALA A 372 -20.29 4.09 -5.04
N GLN A 373 -20.51 3.54 -6.22
CA GLN A 373 -20.42 2.11 -6.49
C GLN A 373 -18.99 1.59 -6.26
N ALA A 374 -18.00 2.35 -6.66
CA ALA A 374 -16.61 1.97 -6.54
C ALA A 374 -16.08 1.92 -5.12
N ILE A 375 -16.47 2.87 -4.30
CA ILE A 375 -16.11 2.82 -2.88
C ILE A 375 -16.72 1.57 -2.25
N LEU A 376 -17.94 1.21 -2.67
CA LEU A 376 -18.60 -0.01 -2.20
C LEU A 376 -17.87 -1.28 -2.67
N GLU A 377 -17.45 -1.33 -3.92
CA GLU A 377 -16.69 -2.44 -4.50
C GLU A 377 -15.29 -2.55 -3.88
N ALA A 378 -14.64 -1.42 -3.62
CA ALA A 378 -13.36 -1.36 -2.93
C ALA A 378 -13.46 -2.00 -1.53
N GLU A 379 -14.52 -1.72 -0.80
CA GLU A 379 -14.77 -2.32 0.51
C GLU A 379 -15.14 -3.82 0.41
N SER A 380 -15.95 -4.20 -0.58
CA SER A 380 -16.32 -5.60 -0.80
C SER A 380 -15.10 -6.44 -1.13
N ASN A 381 -14.17 -5.93 -1.92
CA ASN A 381 -12.90 -6.58 -2.23
C ASN A 381 -12.00 -6.69 -0.99
N HIS A 382 -12.01 -5.68 -0.13
CA HIS A 382 -11.27 -5.71 1.13
C HIS A 382 -11.90 -6.68 2.13
N ASN A 383 -13.23 -6.73 2.25
CA ASN A 383 -13.98 -7.60 3.17
C ASN A 383 -14.20 -9.02 2.66
N GLY A 384 -14.34 -9.25 1.36
CA GLY A 384 -14.45 -10.58 0.75
C GLY A 384 -13.20 -11.44 1.01
N ASN A 385 -12.13 -10.79 1.35
CA ASN A 385 -10.90 -11.37 1.84
C ASN A 385 -10.82 -11.51 3.38
N ARG A 386 -11.81 -11.01 4.15
CA ARG A 386 -11.89 -11.21 5.61
C ARG A 386 -12.84 -12.37 5.90
N THR A 387 -12.38 -13.39 6.60
CA THR A 387 -13.25 -14.50 7.02
C THR A 387 -14.15 -14.09 8.18
N ASN A 388 -15.32 -14.74 8.31
CA ASN A 388 -16.32 -14.50 9.37
C ASN A 388 -15.78 -14.62 10.81
N SER A 389 -14.59 -15.21 11.00
CA SER A 389 -13.93 -15.33 12.30
C SER A 389 -13.20 -14.05 12.73
N GLU A 390 -12.65 -13.28 11.80
CA GLU A 390 -11.99 -12.00 12.08
C GLU A 390 -12.98 -10.92 12.53
N ALA A 391 -14.17 -10.89 11.93
CA ALA A 391 -15.25 -9.96 12.28
C ALA A 391 -15.75 -10.11 13.73
N LYS A 392 -15.61 -11.30 14.35
CA LYS A 392 -16.03 -11.56 15.74
C LYS A 392 -14.99 -11.18 16.79
N VAL A 393 -13.70 -11.14 16.43
CA VAL A 393 -12.60 -10.93 17.40
C VAL A 393 -12.28 -9.45 17.62
N GLN A 394 -12.60 -8.58 16.67
CA GLN A 394 -12.33 -7.14 16.74
C GLN A 394 -13.21 -6.36 17.73
N LYS A 395 -14.32 -6.92 18.22
CA LYS A 395 -15.23 -6.27 19.17
C LYS A 395 -14.64 -6.01 20.58
N GLY A 396 -13.39 -6.25 20.82
CA GLY A 396 -12.79 -6.28 22.17
C GLY A 396 -11.79 -5.19 22.54
N ARG A 397 -11.29 -4.32 21.64
CA ARG A 397 -10.27 -3.31 22.01
C ARG A 397 -10.39 -2.03 21.16
N GLY A 398 -10.77 -0.91 21.80
CA GLY A 398 -10.40 0.50 21.53
C GLY A 398 -10.50 1.12 20.12
N SER A 399 -10.56 0.36 19.05
CA SER A 399 -10.75 0.87 17.66
C SER A 399 -12.22 0.99 17.25
N GLY A 400 -13.12 0.65 18.13
CA GLY A 400 -14.54 0.46 17.85
C GLY A 400 -15.30 1.64 17.25
N SER A 401 -14.86 2.88 17.48
CA SER A 401 -15.61 4.05 16.96
C SER A 401 -15.33 4.35 15.49
N ARG A 402 -14.13 4.01 14.99
CA ARG A 402 -13.70 4.33 13.64
C ARG A 402 -14.13 3.28 12.62
N GLU A 403 -13.97 2.02 12.96
CA GLU A 403 -14.49 0.91 12.18
C GLU A 403 -16.01 1.00 12.02
N THR A 404 -16.70 1.47 13.07
CA THR A 404 -18.13 1.80 13.03
C THR A 404 -18.43 2.90 12.01
N GLY A 405 -17.61 3.96 11.92
CA GLY A 405 -17.81 5.08 10.99
C GLY A 405 -17.68 4.69 9.52
N LEU A 406 -16.71 3.86 9.18
CA LEU A 406 -16.54 3.34 7.80
C LEU A 406 -17.60 2.32 7.42
N GLN A 407 -18.03 1.46 8.36
CA GLN A 407 -19.17 0.55 8.16
C GLN A 407 -20.48 1.29 7.97
N GLU A 408 -20.66 2.41 8.68
CA GLU A 408 -21.81 3.30 8.49
C GLU A 408 -21.80 3.95 7.10
N GLU A 409 -20.63 4.32 6.58
CA GLU A 409 -20.46 4.84 5.23
C GLU A 409 -20.87 3.81 4.17
N VAL A 410 -20.36 2.58 4.29
CA VAL A 410 -20.74 1.46 3.41
C VAL A 410 -22.24 1.24 3.43
N LYS A 411 -22.85 1.13 4.61
CA LYS A 411 -24.30 0.95 4.76
C LYS A 411 -25.09 2.11 4.16
N ALA A 412 -24.65 3.34 4.36
CA ALA A 412 -25.28 4.51 3.76
C ALA A 412 -25.18 4.52 2.23
N LEU A 413 -24.02 4.11 1.70
CA LEU A 413 -23.78 3.95 0.25
C LEU A 413 -24.69 2.88 -0.34
N GLU A 414 -24.80 1.69 0.26
CA GLU A 414 -25.69 0.61 -0.17
C GLU A 414 -27.14 1.09 -0.24
N GLN A 415 -27.62 1.75 0.81
CA GLN A 415 -28.98 2.26 0.89
C GLN A 415 -29.25 3.36 -0.13
N LEU A 416 -28.31 4.31 -0.29
CA LEU A 416 -28.43 5.38 -1.27
C LEU A 416 -28.47 4.83 -2.69
N LEU A 417 -27.58 3.90 -3.03
CA LEU A 417 -27.56 3.26 -4.35
C LEU A 417 -28.82 2.45 -4.63
N ALA A 418 -29.33 1.69 -3.65
CA ALA A 418 -30.59 0.97 -3.78
C ALA A 418 -31.79 1.92 -4.00
N SER A 419 -31.72 3.13 -3.45
CA SER A 419 -32.79 4.15 -3.55
C SER A 419 -32.57 5.14 -4.70
N LYS A 420 -31.52 5.00 -5.51
CA LYS A 420 -31.08 5.90 -6.56
C LYS A 420 -32.24 6.41 -7.46
N ARG A 421 -33.07 5.50 -7.98
CA ARG A 421 -34.20 5.87 -8.85
C ARG A 421 -35.25 6.70 -8.13
N SER A 422 -35.55 6.39 -6.87
CA SER A 422 -36.51 7.11 -6.06
C SER A 422 -36.05 8.54 -5.77
N VAL A 423 -34.77 8.68 -5.40
CA VAL A 423 -34.17 9.98 -5.08
C VAL A 423 -34.08 10.87 -6.32
N LEU A 424 -33.74 10.31 -7.49
CA LEU A 424 -33.72 11.04 -8.75
C LEU A 424 -35.12 11.51 -9.17
N ARG A 425 -36.16 10.68 -9.01
CA ARG A 425 -37.56 11.08 -9.27
C ARG A 425 -37.98 12.24 -8.35
N GLN A 426 -37.63 12.20 -7.09
CA GLN A 426 -37.93 13.28 -6.15
C GLN A 426 -37.20 14.57 -6.54
N ALA A 427 -35.93 14.48 -6.99
CA ALA A 427 -35.19 15.63 -7.48
C ALA A 427 -35.83 16.25 -8.72
N ALA A 428 -36.40 15.45 -9.65
CA ALA A 428 -37.12 15.91 -10.83
C ALA A 428 -38.44 16.57 -10.47
N SER A 429 -39.24 15.99 -9.58
CA SER A 429 -40.55 16.54 -9.19
C SER A 429 -40.46 17.90 -8.51
N LEU A 430 -39.40 18.14 -7.72
CA LEU A 430 -39.11 19.46 -7.14
C LEU A 430 -38.80 20.53 -8.19
N ALA A 431 -38.29 20.13 -9.35
CA ALA A 431 -38.06 21.04 -10.47
C ALA A 431 -39.39 21.51 -11.14
N GLU A 432 -40.32 20.59 -11.33
CA GLU A 432 -41.62 20.87 -11.94
C GLU A 432 -42.50 21.79 -11.05
N SER A 433 -42.49 21.53 -9.72
CA SER A 433 -43.28 22.35 -8.77
C SER A 433 -42.76 23.79 -8.64
N GLN A 434 -41.44 24.02 -8.77
CA GLN A 434 -40.88 25.36 -8.77
C GLN A 434 -41.08 26.12 -10.09
N GLN A 435 -41.20 25.45 -11.21
CA GLN A 435 -41.58 26.08 -12.47
C GLN A 435 -43.06 26.49 -12.50
N GLN A 436 -43.94 25.69 -11.88
CA GLN A 436 -45.36 26.02 -11.79
C GLN A 436 -45.69 27.18 -10.82
N THR A 437 -44.79 27.51 -9.89
CA THR A 437 -45.00 28.63 -8.95
C THR A 437 -44.46 29.97 -9.50
N LEU A 438 -43.80 29.94 -10.66
CA LEU A 438 -43.27 31.13 -11.36
C LEU A 438 -44.20 31.61 -12.52
N PHE A 439 -45.28 30.91 -12.75
CA PHE A 439 -46.38 31.31 -13.64
C PHE A 439 -47.68 31.50 -12.82
#